data_e758a49a02271c90c407a13731db8f1a
#
_entry.id   e758a49a02271c90c407a13731db8f1a
#
_cell.length_a   1.000
_cell.length_b   1.000
_cell.length_c   1.000
_cell.angle_alpha   90.00
_cell.angle_beta   90.00
_cell.angle_gamma   90.00
#
_symmetry.space_group_name_H-M   'P 1'
#
loop_
_entity.id
_entity.type
_entity.pdbx_description
1 polymer ?
#
loop_
_entity_poly.entity_id
_entity_poly.type
_entity_poly.pdbx_seq_one_letter_code
_entity_poly.pdbx_strand_id
1 'polypeptide(L)'
;MFAFTARQLECEIVIQKDSPAPIPLLRDANGTETMYSVSPLHGRSFVVGRHDDGRYIVSKGNGLCYSQYPFLHTPDMPTDVWGLLLKEDALRDFYCCQDVQALDIKTNQMECVLELDYPIHIERTGVDLRPCLLQYNVECPYRISDAAFMEKEQIDEEVAKWQQYNHSNWQQNHLIAAEVLVSNLRTMHDHEVLHNAIHEQNYTWALELLDFELCRTPQHPYTKADYERHLSSLYDREIIQTYVIINYIAGVLREIADFKTIDAIFAKYKFCL
;
A
#
# COMPACT_ATOMS: atom_id res chain seq x y z
N MET A 1 -18.04 -19.34 16.25
CA MET A 1 -17.66 -19.89 14.94
C MET A 1 -18.30 -18.98 13.90
N PHE A 2 -17.49 -18.17 13.19
CA PHE A 2 -18.01 -17.29 12.14
C PHE A 2 -18.21 -18.11 10.87
N ALA A 3 -19.40 -18.05 10.29
CA ALA A 3 -19.65 -18.68 9.01
C ALA A 3 -19.23 -17.71 7.91
N PHE A 4 -18.28 -18.11 7.08
CA PHE A 4 -17.88 -17.36 5.89
C PHE A 4 -18.83 -17.74 4.75
N THR A 5 -19.52 -16.78 4.20
CA THR A 5 -20.16 -16.92 2.90
C THR A 5 -19.37 -16.11 1.88
N ALA A 6 -18.75 -16.81 0.93
CA ALA A 6 -18.17 -16.14 -0.23
C ALA A 6 -19.32 -15.59 -1.09
N ARG A 7 -19.35 -14.27 -1.28
CA ARG A 7 -20.25 -13.62 -2.23
C ARG A 7 -19.41 -13.16 -3.39
N GLN A 8 -19.72 -13.64 -4.58
CA GLN A 8 -19.16 -13.06 -5.79
C GLN A 8 -19.92 -11.78 -6.07
N LEU A 9 -19.24 -10.65 -6.01
CA LEU A 9 -19.81 -9.38 -6.48
C LEU A 9 -19.90 -9.44 -8.00
N GLU A 10 -21.01 -8.98 -8.54
CA GLU A 10 -21.18 -8.78 -9.98
C GLU A 10 -20.31 -7.61 -10.40
N CYS A 11 -19.29 -7.89 -11.20
CA CYS A 11 -18.30 -6.92 -11.62
C CYS A 11 -17.94 -7.10 -13.09
N GLU A 12 -17.72 -6.00 -13.77
CA GLU A 12 -17.09 -5.97 -15.08
C GLU A 12 -15.55 -6.01 -14.91
N ILE A 13 -14.88 -6.92 -15.60
CA ILE A 13 -13.43 -7.01 -15.60
C ILE A 13 -12.87 -5.90 -16.49
N VAL A 14 -12.18 -4.93 -15.89
CA VAL A 14 -11.51 -3.85 -16.61
C VAL A 14 -10.13 -4.29 -17.10
N ILE A 15 -9.35 -4.91 -16.19
CA ILE A 15 -8.04 -5.50 -16.48
C ILE A 15 -7.93 -6.79 -15.70
N GLN A 16 -7.37 -7.83 -16.31
CA GLN A 16 -7.12 -9.11 -15.67
C GLN A 16 -5.74 -9.64 -16.07
N LYS A 17 -4.92 -9.95 -15.08
CA LYS A 17 -3.73 -10.81 -15.19
C LYS A 17 -4.05 -12.21 -14.71
N ASP A 18 -4.70 -12.29 -13.54
CA ASP A 18 -5.13 -13.53 -12.90
C ASP A 18 -6.63 -13.53 -12.62
N SER A 19 -7.20 -14.70 -12.37
CA SER A 19 -8.63 -14.83 -12.08
C SER A 19 -8.97 -14.12 -10.76
N PRO A 20 -10.03 -13.28 -10.74
CA PRO A 20 -10.46 -12.61 -9.54
C PRO A 20 -10.77 -13.59 -8.41
N ALA A 21 -10.24 -13.33 -7.22
CA ALA A 21 -10.61 -14.05 -6.03
C ALA A 21 -11.99 -13.58 -5.52
N PRO A 22 -12.85 -14.49 -5.02
CA PRO A 22 -14.11 -14.10 -4.41
C PRO A 22 -13.85 -13.28 -3.14
N ILE A 23 -14.71 -12.29 -2.86
CA ILE A 23 -14.61 -11.48 -1.64
C ILE A 23 -15.40 -12.16 -0.54
N PRO A 24 -14.74 -12.64 0.54
CA PRO A 24 -15.44 -13.29 1.65
C PRO A 24 -16.16 -12.23 2.49
N LEU A 25 -17.42 -12.49 2.81
CA LEU A 25 -18.19 -11.71 3.76
C LEU A 25 -18.32 -12.51 5.06
N LEU A 26 -18.07 -11.84 6.18
CA LEU A 26 -18.34 -12.36 7.51
C LEU A 26 -19.76 -12.02 7.89
N ARG A 27 -20.51 -12.99 8.38
CA ARG A 27 -21.83 -12.79 8.92
C ARG A 27 -21.76 -12.85 10.44
N ASP A 28 -22.20 -11.79 11.11
CA ASP A 28 -22.31 -11.75 12.57
C ASP A 28 -23.53 -12.54 13.09
N ALA A 29 -23.68 -12.58 14.42
CA ALA A 29 -24.79 -13.28 15.07
C ALA A 29 -26.19 -12.68 14.72
N ASN A 30 -26.24 -11.44 14.23
CA ASN A 30 -27.47 -10.74 13.83
C ASN A 30 -27.75 -10.92 12.33
N GLY A 31 -26.86 -11.59 11.61
CA GLY A 31 -26.97 -11.81 10.18
C GLY A 31 -26.42 -10.65 9.34
N THR A 32 -25.77 -9.65 9.95
CA THR A 32 -25.15 -8.55 9.23
C THR A 32 -23.87 -9.02 8.55
N GLU A 33 -23.75 -8.76 7.26
CA GLU A 33 -22.54 -9.11 6.50
C GLU A 33 -21.51 -7.98 6.62
N THR A 34 -20.24 -8.35 6.83
CA THR A 34 -19.14 -7.41 6.92
C THR A 34 -17.87 -8.02 6.33
N MET A 35 -16.98 -7.20 5.85
CA MET A 35 -15.63 -7.60 5.44
C MET A 35 -14.67 -7.44 6.63
N TYR A 36 -13.70 -8.34 6.71
CA TYR A 36 -12.70 -8.33 7.76
C TYR A 36 -11.39 -7.76 7.24
N SER A 37 -10.93 -6.66 7.84
CA SER A 37 -9.60 -6.10 7.56
C SER A 37 -8.56 -6.71 8.49
N VAL A 38 -7.39 -7.05 7.95
CA VAL A 38 -6.24 -7.46 8.77
C VAL A 38 -5.61 -6.29 9.50
N SER A 39 -5.77 -5.08 8.96
CA SER A 39 -5.24 -3.84 9.53
C SER A 39 -6.38 -2.89 9.90
N PRO A 40 -6.52 -2.50 11.18
CA PRO A 40 -7.47 -1.47 11.59
C PRO A 40 -7.19 -0.10 10.96
N LEU A 41 -5.94 0.15 10.53
CA LEU A 41 -5.53 1.42 9.92
C LEU A 41 -5.89 1.51 8.42
N HIS A 42 -6.21 0.37 7.77
CA HIS A 42 -6.45 0.28 6.33
C HIS A 42 -7.78 -0.40 6.02
N GLY A 43 -8.85 0.13 6.60
CA GLY A 43 -10.19 -0.45 6.52
C GLY A 43 -10.77 -0.62 5.10
N ARG A 44 -10.12 -0.10 4.05
CA ARG A 44 -10.52 -0.29 2.65
C ARG A 44 -9.86 -1.46 1.92
N SER A 45 -8.88 -2.12 2.54
CA SER A 45 -8.13 -3.23 1.97
C SER A 45 -8.28 -4.47 2.84
N PHE A 46 -8.62 -5.60 2.21
CA PHE A 46 -8.91 -6.86 2.90
C PHE A 46 -8.15 -8.00 2.25
N VAL A 47 -7.65 -8.94 3.07
CA VAL A 47 -7.16 -10.22 2.56
C VAL A 47 -8.37 -11.08 2.19
N VAL A 48 -8.47 -11.45 0.92
CA VAL A 48 -9.58 -12.23 0.38
C VAL A 48 -9.21 -13.67 0.07
N GLY A 49 -7.92 -13.98 0.03
CA GLY A 49 -7.44 -15.32 -0.27
C GLY A 49 -5.94 -15.47 -0.10
N ARG A 50 -5.44 -16.61 -0.55
CA ARG A 50 -4.02 -16.93 -0.57
C ARG A 50 -3.74 -17.81 -1.80
N HIS A 51 -2.65 -17.52 -2.48
CA HIS A 51 -2.13 -18.34 -3.57
C HIS A 51 -1.44 -19.60 -3.05
N ASP A 52 -1.25 -20.58 -3.92
CA ASP A 52 -0.56 -21.85 -3.61
C ASP A 52 0.90 -21.62 -3.21
N ASP A 53 1.54 -20.56 -3.71
CA ASP A 53 2.89 -20.15 -3.34
C ASP A 53 2.98 -19.46 -1.96
N GLY A 54 1.82 -19.24 -1.33
CA GLY A 54 1.71 -18.65 0.00
C GLY A 54 1.50 -17.15 0.03
N ARG A 55 1.50 -16.44 -1.10
CA ARG A 55 1.22 -14.99 -1.17
C ARG A 55 -0.24 -14.70 -0.85
N TYR A 56 -0.50 -13.59 -0.17
CA TYR A 56 -1.84 -13.18 0.21
C TYR A 56 -2.49 -12.37 -0.90
N ILE A 57 -3.73 -12.69 -1.25
CA ILE A 57 -4.54 -11.93 -2.19
C ILE A 57 -5.27 -10.84 -1.40
N VAL A 58 -5.08 -9.60 -1.80
CA VAL A 58 -5.69 -8.41 -1.17
C VAL A 58 -6.64 -7.76 -2.15
N SER A 59 -7.84 -7.41 -1.68
CA SER A 59 -8.80 -6.58 -2.41
C SER A 59 -8.83 -5.19 -1.79
N LYS A 60 -8.66 -4.14 -2.61
CA LYS A 60 -8.64 -2.74 -2.24
C LYS A 60 -9.83 -2.02 -2.88
N GLY A 61 -10.35 -1.00 -2.20
CA GLY A 61 -11.50 -0.22 -2.70
C GLY A 61 -12.85 -0.71 -2.18
N ASN A 62 -12.87 -1.55 -1.16
CA ASN A 62 -14.07 -2.22 -0.64
C ASN A 62 -14.97 -1.30 0.23
N GLY A 63 -14.68 -0.02 0.31
CA GLY A 63 -15.34 0.92 1.21
C GLY A 63 -14.70 0.94 2.60
N LEU A 64 -15.02 1.97 3.40
CA LEU A 64 -14.55 2.06 4.78
C LEU A 64 -15.47 1.31 5.74
N CYS A 65 -14.85 0.66 6.72
CA CYS A 65 -15.57 0.23 7.91
C CYS A 65 -15.73 1.43 8.86
N TYR A 66 -16.86 2.13 8.80
CA TYR A 66 -17.13 3.33 9.60
C TYR A 66 -16.99 3.14 11.11
N SER A 67 -17.22 1.92 11.60
CA SER A 67 -16.99 1.61 13.02
C SER A 67 -15.54 1.77 13.45
N GLN A 68 -14.59 1.64 12.52
CA GLN A 68 -13.15 1.78 12.78
C GLN A 68 -12.66 3.22 12.61
N TYR A 69 -13.35 4.04 11.77
CA TYR A 69 -12.92 5.40 11.44
C TYR A 69 -14.04 6.44 11.53
N PRO A 70 -14.77 6.55 12.67
CA PRO A 70 -15.87 7.51 12.80
C PRO A 70 -15.42 8.97 12.66
N PHE A 71 -14.12 9.25 12.88
CA PHE A 71 -13.54 10.59 12.79
C PHE A 71 -13.14 11.01 11.36
N LEU A 72 -13.13 10.09 10.40
CA LEU A 72 -12.86 10.43 8.98
C LEU A 72 -14.10 10.97 8.27
N HIS A 73 -15.26 10.92 8.88
CA HIS A 73 -16.44 11.64 8.46
C HIS A 73 -16.26 13.14 8.66
N THR A 74 -15.56 13.80 7.74
CA THR A 74 -15.54 15.25 7.73
C THR A 74 -16.64 15.76 6.80
N PRO A 75 -17.54 16.64 7.28
CA PRO A 75 -18.65 17.17 6.48
C PRO A 75 -18.21 17.94 5.23
N ASP A 76 -16.94 18.30 5.16
CA ASP A 76 -16.40 19.26 4.20
C ASP A 76 -15.72 18.62 2.98
N MET A 77 -15.63 17.28 2.91
CA MET A 77 -15.09 16.62 1.72
C MET A 77 -16.17 16.55 0.63
N PRO A 78 -15.91 17.16 -0.56
CA PRO A 78 -16.93 17.24 -1.62
C PRO A 78 -17.28 15.88 -2.24
N THR A 79 -16.44 14.86 -2.06
CA THR A 79 -16.71 13.50 -2.51
C THR A 79 -16.46 12.55 -1.32
N ASP A 80 -17.54 12.08 -0.70
CA ASP A 80 -17.46 11.10 0.38
C ASP A 80 -17.27 9.69 -0.19
N VAL A 81 -16.14 9.54 -0.91
CA VAL A 81 -15.72 8.29 -1.54
C VAL A 81 -14.64 7.57 -0.73
N TRP A 82 -14.52 7.92 0.55
CA TRP A 82 -13.55 7.30 1.44
C TRP A 82 -13.68 5.77 1.44
N GLY A 83 -12.57 5.12 1.16
CA GLY A 83 -12.51 3.67 1.07
C GLY A 83 -12.99 3.07 -0.24
N LEU A 84 -13.69 3.83 -1.09
CA LEU A 84 -13.96 3.44 -2.46
C LEU A 84 -12.76 3.77 -3.35
N LEU A 85 -12.65 3.10 -4.48
CA LEU A 85 -11.60 3.31 -5.47
C LEU A 85 -12.25 3.72 -6.79
N LEU A 86 -11.88 4.88 -7.30
CA LEU A 86 -12.34 5.32 -8.61
C LEU A 86 -11.56 4.60 -9.71
N LYS A 87 -12.16 4.46 -10.89
CA LYS A 87 -11.56 3.75 -12.02
C LYS A 87 -10.20 4.34 -12.42
N GLU A 88 -10.10 5.66 -12.43
CA GLU A 88 -8.85 6.36 -12.77
C GLU A 88 -7.73 6.05 -11.77
N ASP A 89 -8.07 6.04 -10.48
CA ASP A 89 -7.11 5.74 -9.40
C ASP A 89 -6.70 4.26 -9.42
N ALA A 90 -7.66 3.34 -9.65
CA ALA A 90 -7.39 1.92 -9.80
C ALA A 90 -6.44 1.62 -10.97
N LEU A 91 -6.67 2.27 -12.11
CA LEU A 91 -5.83 2.11 -13.30
C LEU A 91 -4.45 2.71 -13.09
N ARG A 92 -4.36 3.87 -12.42
CA ARG A 92 -3.07 4.48 -12.08
C ARG A 92 -2.28 3.58 -11.14
N ASP A 93 -2.90 3.09 -10.06
CA ASP A 93 -2.28 2.15 -9.11
C ASP A 93 -1.75 0.92 -9.86
N PHE A 94 -2.56 0.34 -10.74
CA PHE A 94 -2.21 -0.85 -11.51
C PHE A 94 -1.01 -0.62 -12.43
N TYR A 95 -1.04 0.41 -13.25
CA TYR A 95 0.01 0.65 -14.24
C TYR A 95 1.29 1.21 -13.64
N CYS A 96 1.21 2.16 -12.70
CA CYS A 96 2.40 2.71 -12.05
C CYS A 96 3.12 1.64 -11.22
N CYS A 97 2.38 0.72 -10.58
CA CYS A 97 2.99 -0.44 -9.92
C CYS A 97 3.82 -1.28 -10.89
N GLN A 98 3.30 -1.55 -12.10
CA GLN A 98 4.04 -2.30 -13.13
C GLN A 98 5.29 -1.55 -13.61
N ASP A 99 5.21 -0.24 -13.79
CA ASP A 99 6.36 0.58 -14.17
C ASP A 99 7.45 0.51 -13.10
N VAL A 100 7.08 0.54 -11.81
CA VAL A 100 8.02 0.42 -10.70
C VAL A 100 8.60 -1.00 -10.58
N GLN A 101 7.79 -2.04 -10.82
CA GLN A 101 8.28 -3.42 -10.88
C GLN A 101 9.34 -3.62 -11.98
N ALA A 102 9.16 -2.95 -13.12
CA ALA A 102 10.12 -3.01 -14.24
C ALA A 102 11.50 -2.43 -13.88
N LEU A 103 11.61 -1.71 -12.75
CA LEU A 103 12.85 -1.21 -12.18
C LEU A 103 13.49 -2.16 -11.15
N ASP A 104 13.04 -3.41 -11.07
CA ASP A 104 13.46 -4.41 -10.07
C ASP A 104 13.19 -3.99 -8.61
N ILE A 105 12.23 -3.10 -8.39
CA ILE A 105 11.78 -2.70 -7.06
C ILE A 105 10.69 -3.67 -6.60
N LYS A 106 10.84 -4.18 -5.38
CA LYS A 106 9.85 -5.08 -4.79
C LYS A 106 8.56 -4.33 -4.44
N THR A 107 7.47 -4.73 -5.08
CA THR A 107 6.12 -4.19 -4.90
C THR A 107 5.11 -5.31 -4.73
N ASN A 108 3.86 -4.95 -4.39
CA ASN A 108 2.74 -5.87 -4.60
C ASN A 108 2.64 -6.27 -6.09
N GLN A 109 2.06 -7.42 -6.37
CA GLN A 109 1.84 -7.88 -7.75
C GLN A 109 0.37 -7.71 -8.11
N MET A 110 0.10 -6.93 -9.14
CA MET A 110 -1.25 -6.63 -9.60
C MET A 110 -1.89 -7.84 -10.29
N GLU A 111 -3.14 -8.13 -9.94
CA GLU A 111 -3.92 -9.23 -10.51
C GLU A 111 -5.02 -8.75 -11.42
N CYS A 112 -5.95 -7.94 -10.92
CA CYS A 112 -7.06 -7.44 -11.72
C CYS A 112 -7.64 -6.12 -11.18
N VAL A 113 -8.33 -5.40 -12.06
CA VAL A 113 -9.21 -4.27 -11.74
C VAL A 113 -10.62 -4.66 -12.15
N LEU A 114 -11.55 -4.57 -11.21
CA LEU A 114 -12.96 -4.90 -11.37
C LEU A 114 -13.78 -3.62 -11.15
N GLU A 115 -14.71 -3.31 -12.04
CA GLU A 115 -15.70 -2.24 -11.87
C GLU A 115 -17.03 -2.85 -11.42
N LEU A 116 -17.65 -2.32 -10.38
CA LEU A 116 -18.94 -2.81 -9.91
C LEU A 116 -20.03 -2.57 -10.97
N ASP A 117 -20.89 -3.58 -11.22
CA ASP A 117 -21.96 -3.51 -12.22
C ASP A 117 -23.09 -2.57 -11.81
N TYR A 118 -23.13 -2.17 -10.54
CA TYR A 118 -24.14 -1.29 -9.99
C TYR A 118 -23.52 -0.01 -9.42
N PRO A 119 -24.19 1.14 -9.58
CA PRO A 119 -23.74 2.38 -8.97
C PRO A 119 -23.99 2.37 -7.46
N ILE A 120 -23.10 3.03 -6.71
CA ILE A 120 -23.32 3.41 -5.31
C ILE A 120 -23.78 4.87 -5.29
N HIS A 121 -24.95 5.11 -4.73
CA HIS A 121 -25.45 6.46 -4.54
C HIS A 121 -24.78 7.11 -3.35
N ILE A 122 -24.17 8.26 -3.56
CA ILE A 122 -23.57 9.06 -2.48
C ILE A 122 -24.60 10.12 -2.07
N GLU A 123 -25.35 9.87 -1.01
CA GLU A 123 -26.47 10.72 -0.57
C GLU A 123 -26.09 12.19 -0.39
N ARG A 124 -24.88 12.44 0.14
CA ARG A 124 -24.44 13.81 0.42
C ARG A 124 -24.22 14.66 -0.83
N THR A 125 -23.78 14.06 -1.92
CA THR A 125 -23.47 14.77 -3.18
C THR A 125 -24.54 14.57 -4.24
N GLY A 126 -25.43 13.59 -4.04
CA GLY A 126 -26.41 13.16 -5.02
C GLY A 126 -25.79 12.54 -6.29
N VAL A 127 -24.55 12.07 -6.20
CA VAL A 127 -23.81 11.48 -7.32
C VAL A 127 -23.83 9.96 -7.24
N ASP A 128 -24.09 9.32 -8.37
CA ASP A 128 -23.93 7.88 -8.54
C ASP A 128 -22.52 7.59 -9.03
N LEU A 129 -21.80 6.72 -8.30
CA LEU A 129 -20.46 6.29 -8.66
C LEU A 129 -20.45 4.79 -8.93
N ARG A 130 -19.69 4.37 -9.93
CA ARG A 130 -19.29 2.97 -10.12
C ARG A 130 -17.87 2.79 -9.60
N PRO A 131 -17.70 2.32 -8.34
CA PRO A 131 -16.36 2.12 -7.81
C PRO A 131 -15.71 0.88 -8.42
N CYS A 132 -14.38 0.86 -8.35
CA CYS A 132 -13.57 -0.30 -8.70
C CYS A 132 -13.07 -1.02 -7.47
N LEU A 133 -12.76 -2.30 -7.66
CA LEU A 133 -11.96 -3.10 -6.76
C LEU A 133 -10.63 -3.40 -7.48
N LEU A 134 -9.54 -3.24 -6.75
CA LEU A 134 -8.21 -3.62 -7.21
C LEU A 134 -7.76 -4.83 -6.41
N GLN A 135 -7.50 -5.95 -7.10
CA GLN A 135 -6.90 -7.11 -6.47
C GLN A 135 -5.42 -7.20 -6.82
N TYR A 136 -4.63 -7.49 -5.81
CA TYR A 136 -3.19 -7.68 -5.90
C TYR A 136 -2.72 -8.69 -4.86
N ASN A 137 -1.53 -9.24 -5.04
CA ASN A 137 -0.96 -10.13 -4.05
C ASN A 137 0.31 -9.54 -3.41
N VAL A 138 0.57 -9.97 -2.16
CA VAL A 138 1.70 -9.59 -1.33
C VAL A 138 2.27 -10.78 -0.59
N GLU A 139 3.55 -10.74 -0.24
CA GLU A 139 4.17 -11.73 0.62
C GLU A 139 3.75 -11.56 2.09
N CYS A 140 3.65 -10.30 2.54
CA CYS A 140 3.20 -9.95 3.88
C CYS A 140 1.98 -9.03 3.82
N PRO A 141 0.83 -9.40 4.43
CA PRO A 141 -0.36 -8.58 4.39
C PRO A 141 -0.33 -7.40 5.38
N TYR A 142 0.64 -7.40 6.31
CA TYR A 142 0.80 -6.35 7.31
C TYR A 142 1.74 -5.27 6.80
N ARG A 143 1.32 -4.02 6.95
CA ARG A 143 2.15 -2.85 6.65
C ARG A 143 3.06 -2.53 7.83
N ILE A 144 4.12 -1.78 7.60
CA ILE A 144 5.05 -1.37 8.67
C ILE A 144 4.31 -0.63 9.80
N SER A 145 3.31 0.18 9.46
CA SER A 145 2.44 0.86 10.42
C SER A 145 1.58 -0.08 11.28
N ASP A 146 1.39 -1.32 10.87
CA ASP A 146 0.54 -2.28 11.57
C ASP A 146 1.24 -2.97 12.75
N ALA A 147 2.48 -2.62 13.04
CA ALA A 147 3.31 -3.22 14.10
C ALA A 147 2.59 -3.34 15.46
N ALA A 148 1.73 -2.38 15.80
CA ALA A 148 0.97 -2.41 17.06
C ALA A 148 -0.11 -3.50 17.12
N PHE A 149 -0.45 -4.10 15.97
CA PHE A 149 -1.48 -5.15 15.82
C PHE A 149 -0.88 -6.51 15.47
N MET A 150 0.44 -6.60 15.40
CA MET A 150 1.17 -7.83 15.14
C MET A 150 1.77 -8.38 16.43
N GLU A 151 1.83 -9.70 16.52
CA GLU A 151 2.62 -10.34 17.55
C GLU A 151 4.11 -10.17 17.24
N LYS A 152 4.93 -10.08 18.29
CA LYS A 152 6.39 -9.87 18.11
C LYS A 152 7.01 -10.93 17.22
N GLU A 153 6.60 -12.18 17.38
CA GLU A 153 7.07 -13.34 16.65
C GLU A 153 6.80 -13.19 15.14
N GLN A 154 5.66 -12.62 14.75
CA GLN A 154 5.33 -12.34 13.34
C GLN A 154 6.26 -11.29 12.75
N ILE A 155 6.58 -10.23 13.51
CA ILE A 155 7.55 -9.21 13.09
C ILE A 155 8.93 -9.84 12.95
N ASP A 156 9.37 -10.61 13.93
CA ASP A 156 10.68 -11.27 13.95
C ASP A 156 10.83 -12.23 12.75
N GLU A 157 9.78 -12.96 12.37
CA GLU A 157 9.77 -13.83 11.20
C GLU A 157 9.95 -13.06 9.89
N GLU A 158 9.26 -11.93 9.72
CA GLU A 158 9.40 -11.10 8.52
C GLU A 158 10.79 -10.45 8.47
N VAL A 159 11.26 -9.90 9.59
CA VAL A 159 12.57 -9.26 9.70
C VAL A 159 13.71 -10.26 9.44
N ALA A 160 13.58 -11.51 9.87
CA ALA A 160 14.58 -12.56 9.57
C ALA A 160 14.77 -12.76 8.06
N LYS A 161 13.73 -12.58 7.25
CA LYS A 161 13.82 -12.67 5.80
C LYS A 161 14.66 -11.53 5.18
N TRP A 162 14.81 -10.39 5.87
CA TRP A 162 15.60 -9.25 5.36
C TRP A 162 17.08 -9.56 5.21
N GLN A 163 17.58 -10.62 5.87
CA GLN A 163 18.99 -11.04 5.73
C GLN A 163 19.37 -11.39 4.29
N GLN A 164 18.42 -11.77 3.44
CA GLN A 164 18.68 -11.97 2.01
C GLN A 164 19.11 -10.68 1.29
N TYR A 165 18.75 -9.50 1.83
CA TYR A 165 19.10 -8.18 1.30
C TYR A 165 20.34 -7.59 1.97
N ASN A 166 20.93 -8.25 2.97
CA ASN A 166 22.02 -7.74 3.79
C ASN A 166 23.40 -7.89 3.11
N HIS A 167 23.55 -7.26 1.96
CA HIS A 167 24.83 -7.31 1.21
C HIS A 167 25.95 -6.52 1.89
N SER A 168 25.62 -5.57 2.77
CA SER A 168 26.58 -4.75 3.52
C SER A 168 26.96 -5.33 4.89
N ASN A 169 26.43 -6.52 5.24
CA ASN A 169 26.66 -7.21 6.52
C ASN A 169 26.28 -6.36 7.76
N TRP A 170 25.17 -5.60 7.68
CA TRP A 170 24.64 -4.86 8.80
C TRP A 170 24.26 -5.78 9.95
N GLN A 171 24.56 -5.36 11.19
CA GLN A 171 24.18 -6.10 12.40
C GLN A 171 22.80 -5.69 12.92
N GLN A 172 22.32 -4.52 12.56
CA GLN A 172 21.03 -3.98 12.94
C GLN A 172 20.05 -4.07 11.77
N ASN A 173 18.85 -4.57 12.03
CA ASN A 173 17.86 -4.83 10.98
C ASN A 173 17.34 -3.55 10.33
N HIS A 174 17.19 -2.45 11.09
CA HIS A 174 16.76 -1.18 10.52
C HIS A 174 17.77 -0.63 9.48
N LEU A 175 19.07 -0.98 9.57
CA LEU A 175 20.05 -0.59 8.57
C LEU A 175 19.95 -1.43 7.30
N ILE A 176 19.53 -2.71 7.42
CA ILE A 176 19.19 -3.53 6.24
C ILE A 176 17.99 -2.91 5.51
N ALA A 177 16.94 -2.57 6.24
CA ALA A 177 15.77 -1.88 5.67
C ALA A 177 16.17 -0.53 5.06
N ALA A 178 17.01 0.26 5.75
CA ALA A 178 17.51 1.53 5.25
C ALA A 178 18.18 1.39 3.88
N GLU A 179 19.06 0.41 3.73
CA GLU A 179 19.76 0.17 2.46
C GLU A 179 18.77 -0.16 1.33
N VAL A 180 17.77 -1.01 1.59
CA VAL A 180 16.74 -1.36 0.61
C VAL A 180 15.89 -0.15 0.24
N LEU A 181 15.35 0.56 1.24
CA LEU A 181 14.45 1.69 1.01
C LEU A 181 15.14 2.85 0.27
N VAL A 182 16.38 3.19 0.68
CA VAL A 182 17.13 4.29 0.05
C VAL A 182 17.61 3.91 -1.35
N SER A 183 17.98 2.64 -1.59
CA SER A 183 18.29 2.13 -2.94
C SER A 183 17.06 2.22 -3.86
N ASN A 184 15.91 1.76 -3.39
CA ASN A 184 14.66 1.82 -4.15
C ASN A 184 14.30 3.28 -4.49
N LEU A 185 14.38 4.17 -3.49
CA LEU A 185 14.13 5.59 -3.68
C LEU A 185 15.07 6.18 -4.75
N ARG A 186 16.37 5.86 -4.69
CA ARG A 186 17.34 6.32 -5.70
C ARG A 186 16.98 5.82 -7.09
N THR A 187 16.65 4.53 -7.20
CA THR A 187 16.25 3.94 -8.47
C THR A 187 15.01 4.62 -9.05
N MET A 188 13.98 4.87 -8.23
CA MET A 188 12.79 5.61 -8.66
C MET A 188 13.14 7.00 -9.16
N HIS A 189 13.90 7.77 -8.38
CA HIS A 189 14.27 9.15 -8.74
C HIS A 189 15.14 9.22 -10.00
N ASP A 190 16.07 8.28 -10.21
CA ASP A 190 16.88 8.21 -11.41
C ASP A 190 16.06 7.91 -12.68
N HIS A 191 14.90 7.28 -12.54
CA HIS A 191 13.97 6.99 -13.62
C HIS A 191 12.76 7.94 -13.66
N GLU A 192 12.86 9.09 -13.01
CA GLU A 192 11.81 10.11 -12.97
C GLU A 192 10.46 9.59 -12.40
N VAL A 193 10.52 8.58 -11.54
CA VAL A 193 9.37 8.06 -10.82
C VAL A 193 9.26 8.76 -9.48
N LEU A 194 8.05 9.20 -9.15
CA LEU A 194 7.67 9.79 -7.87
C LEU A 194 6.48 9.01 -7.33
N HIS A 195 6.65 8.33 -6.21
CA HIS A 195 5.55 7.60 -5.57
C HIS A 195 4.51 8.55 -4.94
N ASN A 196 4.99 9.68 -4.45
CA ASN A 196 4.21 10.78 -3.86
C ASN A 196 3.48 10.44 -2.53
N ALA A 197 3.65 9.22 -2.03
CA ALA A 197 3.07 8.76 -0.76
C ALA A 197 4.02 7.78 -0.04
N ILE A 198 5.31 8.12 0.04
CA ILE A 198 6.30 7.33 0.77
C ILE A 198 6.08 7.53 2.28
N HIS A 199 5.53 6.52 2.94
CA HIS A 199 5.36 6.47 4.40
C HIS A 199 5.18 5.02 4.88
N GLU A 200 5.21 4.79 6.18
CA GLU A 200 5.18 3.47 6.81
C GLU A 200 3.90 2.66 6.51
N GLN A 201 2.85 3.35 6.07
CA GLN A 201 1.61 2.69 5.64
C GLN A 201 1.69 2.12 4.22
N ASN A 202 2.67 2.53 3.42
CA ASN A 202 2.81 2.10 2.03
C ASN A 202 4.00 1.17 1.80
N TYR A 203 4.51 0.57 2.89
CA TYR A 203 5.42 -0.57 2.86
C TYR A 203 4.90 -1.71 3.72
N THR A 204 5.04 -2.94 3.23
CA THR A 204 4.81 -4.14 4.06
C THR A 204 6.05 -4.48 4.89
N TRP A 205 5.89 -5.36 5.89
CA TRP A 205 7.04 -5.94 6.62
C TRP A 205 7.92 -6.83 5.72
N ALA A 206 7.45 -7.23 4.55
CA ALA A 206 8.29 -7.85 3.52
C ALA A 206 9.06 -6.84 2.65
N LEU A 207 9.04 -5.53 3.00
CA LEU A 207 9.62 -4.40 2.27
C LEU A 207 9.06 -4.25 0.84
N GLU A 208 7.80 -4.65 0.62
CA GLU A 208 7.08 -4.39 -0.62
C GLU A 208 6.49 -2.98 -0.59
N LEU A 209 6.73 -2.20 -1.63
CA LEU A 209 6.11 -0.89 -1.81
C LEU A 209 4.69 -1.05 -2.36
N LEU A 210 3.74 -0.30 -1.82
CA LEU A 210 2.30 -0.39 -2.09
C LEU A 210 1.71 0.98 -2.44
N ASP A 211 0.47 0.97 -2.99
CA ASP A 211 -0.40 2.15 -3.11
C ASP A 211 0.11 3.22 -4.09
N PHE A 212 0.02 2.92 -5.37
CA PHE A 212 0.52 3.77 -6.46
C PHE A 212 -0.54 4.75 -7.03
N GLU A 213 -1.66 4.99 -6.33
CA GLU A 213 -2.73 5.91 -6.79
C GLU A 213 -2.22 7.34 -7.04
N LEU A 214 -1.24 7.78 -6.24
CA LEU A 214 -0.64 9.09 -6.36
C LEU A 214 0.70 9.08 -7.10
N CYS A 215 1.09 7.93 -7.62
CA CYS A 215 2.38 7.77 -8.30
C CYS A 215 2.39 8.50 -9.64
N ARG A 216 3.57 9.05 -9.97
CA ARG A 216 3.92 9.57 -11.29
C ARG A 216 5.05 8.75 -11.88
N THR A 217 4.90 8.34 -13.13
CA THR A 217 5.96 7.75 -13.94
C THR A 217 6.06 8.52 -15.25
N PRO A 218 7.13 8.37 -16.04
CA PRO A 218 7.20 8.96 -17.38
C PRO A 218 6.05 8.53 -18.31
N GLN A 219 5.54 7.30 -18.13
CA GLN A 219 4.42 6.75 -18.89
C GLN A 219 3.07 7.25 -18.37
N HIS A 220 2.98 7.58 -17.08
CA HIS A 220 1.77 8.01 -16.39
C HIS A 220 2.00 9.33 -15.65
N PRO A 221 2.21 10.46 -16.38
CA PRO A 221 2.45 11.76 -15.78
C PRO A 221 1.20 12.28 -15.05
N TYR A 222 1.38 13.31 -14.22
CA TYR A 222 0.23 14.00 -13.65
C TYR A 222 -0.49 14.82 -14.73
N THR A 223 -1.82 14.75 -14.70
CA THR A 223 -2.67 15.54 -15.62
C THR A 223 -2.89 16.98 -15.11
N LYS A 224 -2.69 17.23 -13.81
CA LYS A 224 -2.87 18.56 -13.19
C LYS A 224 -1.55 19.32 -13.20
N ALA A 225 -1.54 20.47 -13.89
CA ALA A 225 -0.35 21.32 -14.03
C ALA A 225 0.26 21.78 -12.68
N ASP A 226 -0.54 21.87 -11.63
CA ASP A 226 -0.04 22.29 -10.32
C ASP A 226 0.90 21.29 -9.67
N TYR A 227 0.69 19.98 -9.90
CA TYR A 227 1.62 18.95 -9.42
C TYR A 227 2.97 19.00 -10.13
N GLU A 228 2.98 19.25 -11.44
CA GLU A 228 4.22 19.38 -12.21
C GLU A 228 5.07 20.58 -11.80
N ARG A 229 4.46 21.66 -11.29
CA ARG A 229 5.20 22.85 -10.80
C ARG A 229 5.97 22.59 -9.50
N HIS A 230 5.61 21.58 -8.74
CA HIS A 230 6.17 21.30 -7.41
C HIS A 230 6.97 20.00 -7.36
N LEU A 231 7.32 19.42 -8.51
CA LEU A 231 8.01 18.12 -8.56
C LEU A 231 9.28 18.07 -7.70
N SER A 232 10.13 19.10 -7.76
CA SER A 232 11.37 19.11 -6.96
C SER A 232 11.10 18.99 -5.47
N SER A 233 10.13 19.72 -4.95
CA SER A 233 9.78 19.65 -3.52
C SER A 233 9.11 18.33 -3.14
N LEU A 234 8.47 17.64 -4.09
CA LEU A 234 7.91 16.31 -3.86
C LEU A 234 9.02 15.26 -3.77
N TYR A 235 10.05 15.33 -4.61
CA TYR A 235 11.25 14.49 -4.50
C TYR A 235 11.96 14.67 -3.16
N ASP A 236 12.17 15.92 -2.73
CA ASP A 236 12.77 16.22 -1.44
C ASP A 236 11.94 15.66 -0.27
N ARG A 237 10.61 15.74 -0.39
CA ARG A 237 9.70 15.17 0.61
C ARG A 237 9.86 13.67 0.73
N GLU A 238 10.01 12.92 -0.36
CA GLU A 238 10.21 11.47 -0.32
C GLU A 238 11.50 11.07 0.38
N ILE A 239 12.58 11.87 0.22
CA ILE A 239 13.84 11.65 0.95
C ILE A 239 13.59 11.74 2.47
N ILE A 240 12.92 12.80 2.91
CA ILE A 240 12.58 13.00 4.33
C ILE A 240 11.66 11.88 4.84
N GLN A 241 10.64 11.53 4.08
CA GLN A 241 9.70 10.46 4.45
C GLN A 241 10.40 9.10 4.58
N THR A 242 11.32 8.77 3.66
CA THR A 242 12.12 7.54 3.76
C THR A 242 12.96 7.54 5.04
N TYR A 243 13.57 8.66 5.40
CA TYR A 243 14.31 8.79 6.66
C TYR A 243 13.42 8.55 7.88
N VAL A 244 12.20 9.09 7.87
CA VAL A 244 11.21 8.88 8.94
C VAL A 244 10.82 7.41 9.08
N ILE A 245 10.59 6.70 7.96
CA ILE A 245 10.26 5.26 7.98
C ILE A 245 11.38 4.44 8.63
N ILE A 246 12.63 4.71 8.27
CA ILE A 246 13.79 4.00 8.84
C ILE A 246 13.83 4.16 10.36
N ASN A 247 13.60 5.38 10.85
CA ASN A 247 13.56 5.64 12.29
C ASN A 247 12.36 4.98 12.96
N TYR A 248 11.21 4.94 12.29
CA TYR A 248 10.02 4.22 12.77
C TYR A 248 10.32 2.72 12.92
N ILE A 249 10.94 2.10 11.92
CA ILE A 249 11.37 0.70 11.96
C ILE A 249 12.33 0.45 13.14
N ALA A 250 13.36 1.29 13.31
CA ALA A 250 14.28 1.17 14.44
C ALA A 250 13.54 1.21 15.78
N GLY A 251 12.57 2.12 15.92
CA GLY A 251 11.74 2.24 17.11
C GLY A 251 10.90 0.98 17.40
N VAL A 252 10.25 0.42 16.38
CA VAL A 252 9.46 -0.82 16.50
C VAL A 252 10.34 -2.00 16.89
N LEU A 253 11.51 -2.13 16.27
CA LEU A 253 12.47 -3.20 16.55
C LEU A 253 13.24 -2.98 17.87
N ARG A 254 13.03 -1.85 18.53
CA ARG A 254 13.78 -1.45 19.74
C ARG A 254 15.29 -1.42 19.53
N GLU A 255 15.70 -1.12 18.31
CA GLU A 255 17.10 -0.90 17.97
C GLU A 255 17.45 0.58 18.18
N ILE A 256 18.69 0.85 18.58
CA ILE A 256 19.17 2.24 18.70
C ILE A 256 19.46 2.75 17.27
N ALA A 257 18.74 3.79 16.87
CA ALA A 257 18.95 4.39 15.55
C ALA A 257 20.38 4.98 15.45
N ASP A 258 21.17 4.44 14.54
CA ASP A 258 22.50 4.96 14.22
C ASP A 258 22.38 6.01 13.10
N PHE A 259 22.06 7.24 13.50
CA PHE A 259 21.86 8.36 12.57
C PHE A 259 23.07 8.58 11.66
N LYS A 260 24.28 8.44 12.19
CA LYS A 260 25.50 8.62 11.39
C LYS A 260 25.60 7.58 10.27
N THR A 261 25.25 6.35 10.55
CA THR A 261 25.23 5.27 9.54
C THR A 261 24.08 5.46 8.58
N ILE A 262 22.89 5.88 9.04
CA ILE A 262 21.76 6.20 8.17
C ILE A 262 22.14 7.33 7.20
N ASP A 263 22.73 8.42 7.69
CA ASP A 263 23.20 9.53 6.85
C ASP A 263 24.24 9.07 5.81
N ALA A 264 25.15 8.16 6.20
CA ALA A 264 26.12 7.59 5.29
C ALA A 264 25.47 6.72 4.20
N ILE A 265 24.38 6.01 4.50
CA ILE A 265 23.59 5.27 3.51
C ILE A 265 22.99 6.24 2.50
N PHE A 266 22.31 7.32 2.97
CA PHE A 266 21.76 8.34 2.06
C PHE A 266 22.85 8.97 1.18
N ALA A 267 23.99 9.32 1.76
CA ALA A 267 25.13 9.88 1.01
C ALA A 267 25.70 8.91 -0.03
N LYS A 268 25.77 7.59 0.28
CA LYS A 268 26.15 6.52 -0.66
C LYS A 268 25.28 6.55 -1.91
N TYR A 269 23.98 6.79 -1.75
CA TYR A 269 23.00 6.90 -2.83
C TYR A 269 22.83 8.34 -3.35
N LYS A 270 23.77 9.26 -3.04
CA LYS A 270 23.81 10.65 -3.53
C LYS A 270 22.60 11.50 -3.12
N PHE A 271 22.00 11.22 -1.98
CA PHE A 271 21.05 12.10 -1.35
C PHE A 271 21.75 13.04 -0.36
N CYS A 272 21.33 14.30 -0.32
CA CYS A 272 21.71 15.28 0.69
C CYS A 272 20.56 15.39 1.71
N LEU A 273 20.87 15.15 2.97
CA LEU A 273 19.92 15.33 4.09
C LEU A 273 20.10 16.70 4.73
#